data_226737f2125ec339c9e0d3fc424ff306
#
_entry.id   226737f2125ec339c9e0d3fc424ff306
#
_cell.length_a   1.000
_cell.length_b   1.000
_cell.length_c   1.000
_cell.angle_alpha   90.00
_cell.angle_beta   90.00
_cell.angle_gamma   90.00
#
_symmetry.space_group_name_H-M   'P 1'
#
loop_
_entity.id
_entity.type
_entity.pdbx_description
1 polymer ?
#
loop_
_entity_poly.entity_id
_entity_poly.type
_entity_poly.pdbx_seq_one_letter_code
_entity_poly.pdbx_strand_id
1 'polypeptide(L)'
;DLNYNASKNGVMKGSFRHIYGGGLTLDYRAGSWLQLLNNISYTVTESEDSPYGQYAQYAEAQPYAEIYDENGRLLKEVQGTTVSMINPLWKVANLSTFYGKMKNRDLTNNFQLNVHIMEGLMLKGQLGLRRTDGRTDNFKDPADPVYDVTPADQKGELSRQENDNWSWNGKMMFYYNHVFGNHFINATAGGEISESKTESLSYVLNGFQLGNMHEPQFAATQAR
;
A
#
# COMPACT_ATOMS: atom_id res chain seq x y z
N ASP A 1 -11.92 -5.98 -17.73
CA ASP A 1 -11.96 -6.86 -16.54
C ASP A 1 -12.14 -6.02 -15.30
N LEU A 2 -12.99 -6.52 -14.37
CA LEU A 2 -13.18 -5.95 -13.03
C LEU A 2 -12.91 -7.05 -12.03
N ASN A 3 -12.20 -6.72 -10.96
CA ASN A 3 -11.92 -7.64 -9.86
C ASN A 3 -12.12 -6.98 -8.50
N TYR A 4 -12.58 -7.79 -7.56
CA TYR A 4 -12.65 -7.43 -6.15
C TYR A 4 -12.14 -8.57 -5.30
N ASN A 5 -11.25 -8.26 -4.38
CA ASN A 5 -10.73 -9.23 -3.41
C ASN A 5 -10.84 -8.62 -2.01
N ALA A 6 -11.36 -9.39 -1.07
CA ALA A 6 -11.50 -8.96 0.32
C ALA A 6 -10.97 -10.04 1.25
N SER A 7 -10.16 -9.64 2.22
CA SER A 7 -9.69 -10.47 3.32
C SER A 7 -9.99 -9.77 4.65
N LYS A 8 -10.55 -10.51 5.60
CA LYS A 8 -10.77 -10.06 6.98
C LYS A 8 -10.14 -11.05 7.94
N ASN A 9 -9.54 -10.53 9.02
CA ASN A 9 -8.92 -11.33 10.07
C ASN A 9 -7.85 -12.31 9.56
N GLY A 10 -7.19 -11.98 8.45
CA GLY A 10 -6.24 -12.90 7.80
C GLY A 10 -4.98 -13.14 8.64
N VAL A 11 -4.51 -12.15 9.38
CA VAL A 11 -3.36 -12.25 10.28
C VAL A 11 -3.85 -12.29 11.72
N MET A 12 -4.75 -11.37 12.09
CA MET A 12 -5.30 -11.25 13.42
C MET A 12 -6.69 -10.61 13.38
N LYS A 13 -7.50 -10.83 14.41
CA LYS A 13 -8.86 -10.26 14.52
C LYS A 13 -8.83 -8.74 14.30
N GLY A 14 -9.77 -8.24 13.50
CA GLY A 14 -9.93 -6.81 13.21
C GLY A 14 -9.08 -6.30 12.06
N SER A 15 -8.09 -7.05 11.56
CA SER A 15 -7.38 -6.68 10.33
C SER A 15 -8.25 -6.86 9.10
N PHE A 16 -8.06 -6.01 8.10
CA PHE A 16 -8.72 -6.18 6.81
C PHE A 16 -7.84 -5.73 5.64
N ARG A 17 -8.13 -6.24 4.46
CA ARG A 17 -7.57 -5.79 3.19
C ARG A 17 -8.63 -5.92 2.10
N HIS A 18 -8.87 -4.82 1.39
CA HIS A 18 -9.73 -4.76 0.22
C HIS A 18 -8.92 -4.35 -0.99
N ILE A 19 -9.10 -5.03 -2.10
CA ILE A 19 -8.46 -4.72 -3.38
C ILE A 19 -9.57 -4.58 -4.41
N TYR A 20 -9.64 -3.41 -5.02
CA TYR A 20 -10.53 -3.09 -6.13
C TYR A 20 -9.68 -2.87 -7.36
N GLY A 21 -9.96 -3.56 -8.44
CA GLY A 21 -9.20 -3.42 -9.66
C GLY A 21 -10.07 -3.43 -10.89
N GLY A 22 -9.61 -2.73 -11.91
CA GLY A 22 -10.20 -2.75 -13.24
C GLY A 22 -9.14 -2.61 -14.31
N GLY A 23 -9.36 -3.24 -15.44
CA GLY A 23 -8.45 -3.18 -16.57
C GLY A 23 -9.19 -3.18 -17.90
N LEU A 24 -8.59 -2.51 -18.87
CA LEU A 24 -9.04 -2.45 -20.27
C LEU A 24 -7.88 -2.83 -21.17
N THR A 25 -8.16 -3.77 -22.09
CA THR A 25 -7.25 -4.14 -23.16
C THR A 25 -7.86 -3.73 -24.49
N LEU A 26 -7.11 -2.97 -25.28
CA LEU A 26 -7.45 -2.58 -26.64
C LEU A 26 -6.43 -3.22 -27.58
N ASP A 27 -6.90 -3.99 -28.57
CA ASP A 27 -6.09 -4.53 -29.69
C ASP A 27 -6.69 -3.98 -30.99
N TYR A 28 -5.94 -3.10 -31.63
CA TYR A 28 -6.31 -2.52 -32.93
C TYR A 28 -5.34 -3.00 -34.00
N ARG A 29 -5.88 -3.50 -35.09
CA ARG A 29 -5.12 -3.97 -36.24
C ARG A 29 -5.56 -3.27 -37.53
N ALA A 30 -4.62 -2.63 -38.19
CA ALA A 30 -4.84 -2.04 -39.51
C ALA A 30 -4.11 -2.90 -40.57
N GLY A 31 -4.89 -3.69 -41.26
CA GLY A 31 -4.34 -4.65 -42.23
C GLY A 31 -3.37 -5.64 -41.56
N SER A 32 -2.35 -6.05 -42.35
CA SER A 32 -1.28 -6.94 -41.86
C SER A 32 -0.03 -6.19 -41.38
N TRP A 33 -0.01 -4.88 -41.54
CA TRP A 33 1.20 -4.08 -41.31
C TRP A 33 1.27 -3.38 -39.97
N LEU A 34 0.14 -3.13 -39.27
CA LEU A 34 0.10 -2.39 -38.02
C LEU A 34 -0.77 -3.12 -36.98
N GLN A 35 -0.20 -3.30 -35.78
CA GLN A 35 -0.92 -3.69 -34.60
C GLN A 35 -0.59 -2.72 -33.43
N LEU A 36 -1.63 -2.22 -32.79
CA LEU A 36 -1.55 -1.42 -31.57
C LEU A 36 -2.22 -2.18 -30.44
N LEU A 37 -1.48 -2.44 -29.38
CA LEU A 37 -1.98 -3.06 -28.18
C LEU A 37 -1.87 -2.05 -27.02
N ASN A 38 -2.95 -1.86 -26.28
CA ASN A 38 -2.91 -1.03 -25.08
C ASN A 38 -3.60 -1.75 -23.92
N ASN A 39 -2.88 -1.89 -22.80
CA ASN A 39 -3.38 -2.44 -21.55
C ASN A 39 -3.33 -1.36 -20.48
N ILE A 40 -4.50 -0.98 -19.98
CA ILE A 40 -4.66 -0.05 -18.89
C ILE A 40 -5.19 -0.83 -17.69
N SER A 41 -4.59 -0.67 -16.52
CA SER A 41 -5.10 -1.22 -15.28
C SER A 41 -5.04 -0.19 -14.16
N TYR A 42 -6.07 -0.19 -13.32
CA TYR A 42 -6.15 0.64 -12.14
C TYR A 42 -6.57 -0.21 -10.94
N THR A 43 -5.80 -0.12 -9.86
CA THR A 43 -6.03 -0.89 -8.65
C THR A 43 -6.01 0.03 -7.44
N VAL A 44 -6.97 -0.14 -6.54
CA VAL A 44 -7.02 0.50 -5.23
C VAL A 44 -6.92 -0.59 -4.18
N THR A 45 -5.96 -0.46 -3.28
CA THR A 45 -5.81 -1.34 -2.11
C THR A 45 -6.05 -0.52 -0.85
N GLU A 46 -6.98 -0.96 -0.02
CA GLU A 46 -7.24 -0.42 1.31
C GLU A 46 -7.01 -1.53 2.34
N SER A 47 -6.23 -1.24 3.36
CA SER A 47 -5.98 -2.20 4.46
C SER A 47 -5.78 -1.47 5.77
N GLU A 48 -6.01 -2.21 6.85
CA GLU A 48 -5.72 -1.77 8.21
C GLU A 48 -5.24 -2.98 9.01
N ASP A 49 -4.21 -2.79 9.80
CA ASP A 49 -3.69 -3.82 10.68
C ASP A 49 -4.62 -4.02 11.87
N SER A 50 -4.43 -5.15 12.55
CA SER A 50 -5.25 -5.48 13.72
C SER A 50 -5.06 -4.46 14.84
N PRO A 51 -6.15 -3.91 15.41
CA PRO A 51 -6.05 -3.06 16.60
C PRO A 51 -5.57 -3.84 17.84
N TYR A 52 -5.63 -5.17 17.80
CA TYR A 52 -5.15 -6.04 18.88
C TYR A 52 -3.61 -6.15 18.91
N GLY A 53 -2.88 -5.58 17.95
CA GLY A 53 -1.43 -5.66 17.87
C GLY A 53 -0.91 -7.01 17.40
N GLN A 54 0.22 -7.46 17.95
CA GLN A 54 0.90 -8.68 17.51
C GLN A 54 0.44 -9.89 18.33
N TYR A 55 0.32 -11.05 17.67
CA TYR A 55 -0.06 -12.32 18.31
C TYR A 55 0.88 -12.72 19.47
N ALA A 56 2.17 -12.42 19.36
CA ALA A 56 3.15 -12.71 20.40
C ALA A 56 2.77 -12.16 21.78
N GLN A 57 2.16 -10.96 21.84
CA GLN A 57 1.70 -10.34 23.09
C GLN A 57 0.66 -11.18 23.85
N TYR A 58 -0.11 -11.98 23.11
CA TYR A 58 -1.13 -12.86 23.68
C TYR A 58 -0.59 -14.26 23.96
N ALA A 59 0.35 -14.74 23.14
CA ALA A 59 0.98 -16.04 23.36
C ALA A 59 1.90 -16.05 24.59
N GLU A 60 2.47 -14.91 24.95
CA GLU A 60 3.31 -14.74 26.13
C GLU A 60 2.50 -14.37 27.39
N ALA A 61 1.20 -14.10 27.25
CA ALA A 61 0.35 -13.76 28.38
C ALA A 61 0.22 -14.93 29.37
N GLN A 62 0.33 -14.64 30.66
CA GLN A 62 0.18 -15.65 31.70
C GLN A 62 -1.28 -16.12 31.77
N PRO A 63 -1.56 -17.43 31.73
CA PRO A 63 -2.93 -17.95 31.70
C PRO A 63 -3.74 -17.67 32.99
N TYR A 64 -3.07 -17.30 34.07
CA TYR A 64 -3.70 -16.93 35.35
C TYR A 64 -3.89 -15.43 35.53
N ALA A 65 -3.53 -14.64 34.56
CA ALA A 65 -3.67 -13.19 34.62
C ALA A 65 -5.15 -12.78 34.58
N GLU A 66 -5.59 -12.00 35.54
CA GLU A 66 -6.95 -11.49 35.56
C GLU A 66 -7.06 -10.28 34.66
N ILE A 67 -7.91 -10.38 33.64
CA ILE A 67 -8.18 -9.34 32.65
C ILE A 67 -9.58 -8.74 32.79
N TYR A 68 -10.42 -9.31 33.65
CA TYR A 68 -11.76 -8.82 34.00
C TYR A 68 -11.89 -8.60 35.51
N ASP A 69 -12.71 -7.62 35.89
CA ASP A 69 -13.11 -7.40 37.30
C ASP A 69 -14.23 -8.40 37.69
N GLU A 70 -14.63 -8.37 38.99
CA GLU A 70 -15.71 -9.20 39.54
C GLU A 70 -17.06 -8.98 38.83
N ASN A 71 -17.25 -7.85 38.13
CA ASN A 71 -18.45 -7.49 37.41
C ASN A 71 -18.37 -7.85 35.91
N GLY A 72 -17.29 -8.50 35.47
CA GLY A 72 -17.05 -8.86 34.07
C GLY A 72 -16.63 -7.69 33.17
N ARG A 73 -16.14 -6.57 33.72
CA ARG A 73 -15.60 -5.45 32.97
C ARG A 73 -14.11 -5.63 32.75
N LEU A 74 -13.62 -5.21 31.58
CA LEU A 74 -12.19 -5.25 31.27
C LEU A 74 -11.40 -4.32 32.21
N LEU A 75 -10.42 -4.90 32.90
CA LEU A 75 -9.45 -4.15 33.69
C LEU A 75 -8.51 -3.38 32.78
N LYS A 76 -8.14 -2.15 33.14
CA LYS A 76 -7.12 -1.34 32.42
C LYS A 76 -5.74 -1.99 32.52
N GLU A 77 -5.39 -2.50 33.71
CA GLU A 77 -4.15 -3.22 33.97
C GLU A 77 -4.43 -4.68 34.28
N VAL A 78 -3.59 -5.55 33.77
CA VAL A 78 -3.66 -6.99 34.04
C VAL A 78 -3.21 -7.24 35.47
N GLN A 79 -4.03 -7.97 36.27
CA GLN A 79 -3.72 -8.32 37.65
C GLN A 79 -3.14 -9.72 37.77
N GLY A 80 -2.46 -10.02 38.86
CA GLY A 80 -1.86 -11.33 39.11
C GLY A 80 -0.52 -11.57 38.38
N THR A 81 0.06 -10.54 37.80
CA THR A 81 1.37 -10.57 37.16
C THR A 81 2.43 -9.82 37.99
N THR A 82 3.69 -10.27 37.91
CA THR A 82 4.81 -9.61 38.60
C THR A 82 5.19 -8.26 38.00
N VAL A 83 4.78 -8.02 36.75
CA VAL A 83 5.02 -6.77 36.02
C VAL A 83 3.68 -6.18 35.64
N SER A 84 3.45 -4.91 35.98
CA SER A 84 2.25 -4.18 35.52
C SER A 84 2.23 -4.12 34.00
N MET A 85 1.17 -4.62 33.40
CA MET A 85 0.96 -4.64 31.97
C MET A 85 -0.43 -4.12 31.63
N ILE A 86 -0.50 -3.20 30.69
CA ILE A 86 -1.79 -2.70 30.21
C ILE A 86 -2.50 -3.81 29.44
N ASN A 87 -3.77 -4.01 29.77
CA ASN A 87 -4.62 -5.01 29.12
C ASN A 87 -4.88 -4.64 27.63
N PRO A 88 -4.39 -5.42 26.68
CA PRO A 88 -4.58 -5.12 25.26
C PRO A 88 -6.06 -5.10 24.83
N LEU A 89 -6.91 -5.93 25.47
CA LEU A 89 -8.35 -5.95 25.19
C LEU A 89 -9.04 -4.67 25.66
N TRP A 90 -8.59 -4.13 26.81
CA TRP A 90 -9.08 -2.85 27.32
C TRP A 90 -8.72 -1.72 26.36
N LYS A 91 -7.49 -1.70 25.81
CA LYS A 91 -7.06 -0.71 24.82
C LYS A 91 -7.98 -0.73 23.60
N VAL A 92 -8.22 -1.89 23.02
CA VAL A 92 -9.08 -2.02 21.82
C VAL A 92 -10.52 -1.61 22.09
N ALA A 93 -11.04 -1.85 23.30
CA ALA A 93 -12.41 -1.50 23.67
C ALA A 93 -12.61 -0.01 23.97
N ASN A 94 -11.57 0.70 24.41
CA ASN A 94 -11.69 2.06 24.96
C ASN A 94 -10.93 3.13 24.18
N LEU A 95 -10.00 2.74 23.29
CA LEU A 95 -9.15 3.66 22.55
C LEU A 95 -9.47 3.62 21.05
N SER A 96 -9.23 4.73 20.38
CA SER A 96 -9.38 4.87 18.91
C SER A 96 -8.04 4.67 18.17
N THR A 97 -7.11 3.94 18.77
CA THR A 97 -5.81 3.63 18.17
C THR A 97 -5.96 2.72 16.95
N PHE A 98 -5.28 3.04 15.86
CA PHE A 98 -5.19 2.19 14.68
C PHE A 98 -3.76 2.13 14.14
N TYR A 99 -3.43 1.06 13.45
CA TYR A 99 -2.13 0.79 12.88
C TYR A 99 -2.24 0.38 11.42
N GLY A 100 -1.25 0.79 10.62
CA GLY A 100 -1.13 0.36 9.22
C GLY A 100 -2.35 0.66 8.38
N LYS A 101 -3.10 1.75 8.68
CA LYS A 101 -4.21 2.17 7.83
C LYS A 101 -3.66 2.69 6.52
N MET A 102 -3.71 1.85 5.50
CA MET A 102 -3.09 2.07 4.21
C MET A 102 -4.13 2.21 3.11
N LYS A 103 -3.86 3.17 2.22
CA LYS A 103 -4.56 3.30 0.95
C LYS A 103 -3.54 3.51 -0.17
N ASN A 104 -3.47 2.56 -1.09
CA ASN A 104 -2.64 2.63 -2.27
C ASN A 104 -3.48 2.65 -3.53
N ARG A 105 -3.07 3.44 -4.51
CA ARG A 105 -3.63 3.51 -5.85
C ARG A 105 -2.52 3.25 -6.84
N ASP A 106 -2.73 2.31 -7.75
CA ASP A 106 -1.76 1.91 -8.78
C ASP A 106 -2.43 2.02 -10.15
N LEU A 107 -1.89 2.90 -10.99
CA LEU A 107 -2.29 3.06 -12.39
C LEU A 107 -1.13 2.58 -13.27
N THR A 108 -1.41 1.60 -14.13
CA THR A 108 -0.45 1.10 -15.10
C THR A 108 -1.04 1.20 -16.51
N ASN A 109 -0.25 1.69 -17.45
CA ASN A 109 -0.57 1.68 -18.87
C ASN A 109 0.60 1.11 -19.64
N ASN A 110 0.36 0.04 -20.41
CA ASN A 110 1.33 -0.57 -21.29
C ASN A 110 0.82 -0.46 -22.73
N PHE A 111 1.51 0.34 -23.51
CA PHE A 111 1.27 0.50 -24.94
C PHE A 111 2.31 -0.26 -25.73
N GLN A 112 1.88 -1.03 -26.73
CA GLN A 112 2.75 -1.76 -27.63
C GLN A 112 2.35 -1.49 -29.08
N LEU A 113 3.34 -1.21 -29.90
CA LEU A 113 3.25 -0.98 -31.33
C LEU A 113 4.05 -2.07 -32.04
N ASN A 114 3.42 -2.75 -32.99
CA ASN A 114 4.11 -3.66 -33.93
C ASN A 114 3.83 -3.17 -35.36
N VAL A 115 4.89 -2.87 -36.09
CA VAL A 115 4.81 -2.38 -37.48
C VAL A 115 5.63 -3.29 -38.36
N HIS A 116 5.00 -3.94 -39.34
CA HIS A 116 5.67 -4.64 -40.43
C HIS A 116 5.95 -3.62 -41.52
N ILE A 117 7.22 -3.12 -41.58
CA ILE A 117 7.62 -2.04 -42.49
C ILE A 117 7.71 -2.58 -43.94
N MET A 118 8.28 -3.78 -44.09
CA MET A 118 8.42 -4.50 -45.35
C MET A 118 8.65 -5.98 -45.04
N GLU A 119 8.70 -6.82 -46.07
CA GLU A 119 9.02 -8.23 -45.89
C GLU A 119 10.36 -8.40 -45.17
N GLY A 120 10.36 -9.17 -44.09
CA GLY A 120 11.51 -9.41 -43.25
C GLY A 120 11.86 -8.29 -42.24
N LEU A 121 11.26 -7.09 -42.33
CA LEU A 121 11.57 -5.99 -41.42
C LEU A 121 10.37 -5.61 -40.55
N MET A 122 10.53 -5.76 -39.23
CA MET A 122 9.52 -5.39 -38.22
C MET A 122 10.08 -4.43 -37.19
N LEU A 123 9.29 -3.43 -36.86
CA LEU A 123 9.53 -2.51 -35.74
C LEU A 123 8.58 -2.87 -34.60
N LYS A 124 9.14 -3.04 -33.38
CA LYS A 124 8.39 -3.11 -32.14
C LYS A 124 8.68 -1.88 -31.27
N GLY A 125 7.65 -1.18 -30.87
CA GLY A 125 7.69 -0.12 -29.86
C GLY A 125 6.92 -0.55 -28.62
N GLN A 126 7.43 -0.21 -27.45
CA GLN A 126 6.75 -0.40 -26.16
C GLN A 126 6.89 0.87 -25.33
N LEU A 127 5.80 1.29 -24.69
CA LEU A 127 5.77 2.39 -23.73
C LEU A 127 5.01 1.92 -22.52
N GLY A 128 5.70 1.81 -21.39
CA GLY A 128 5.13 1.55 -20.08
C GLY A 128 5.05 2.83 -19.27
N LEU A 129 3.91 3.07 -18.66
CA LEU A 129 3.67 4.18 -17.71
C LEU A 129 3.11 3.57 -16.44
N ARG A 130 3.65 3.96 -15.29
CA ARG A 130 3.14 3.56 -13.98
C ARG A 130 3.15 4.73 -13.02
N ARG A 131 2.04 4.88 -12.31
CA ARG A 131 1.95 5.78 -11.16
C ARG A 131 1.37 5.03 -9.99
N THR A 132 2.06 5.10 -8.86
CA THR A 132 1.60 4.52 -7.60
C THR A 132 1.61 5.63 -6.56
N ASP A 133 0.47 5.96 -6.01
CA ASP A 133 0.34 6.81 -4.84
C ASP A 133 -0.16 6.01 -3.64
N GLY A 134 0.50 6.20 -2.50
CA GLY A 134 0.22 5.48 -1.28
C GLY A 134 0.27 6.37 -0.06
N ARG A 135 -0.62 6.08 0.89
CA ARG A 135 -0.63 6.72 2.20
C ARG A 135 -0.80 5.64 3.27
N THR A 136 0.01 5.74 4.32
CA THR A 136 -0.08 4.89 5.51
C THR A 136 -0.15 5.76 6.75
N ASP A 137 -1.16 5.54 7.58
CA ASP A 137 -1.40 6.24 8.83
C ASP A 137 -1.33 5.26 10.00
N ASN A 138 -0.65 5.70 11.07
CA ASN A 138 -0.72 5.08 12.39
C ASN A 138 -1.15 6.15 13.38
N PHE A 139 -2.13 5.84 14.21
CA PHE A 139 -2.62 6.77 15.23
C PHE A 139 -2.61 6.10 16.58
N LYS A 140 -2.08 6.79 17.58
CA LYS A 140 -2.12 6.41 18.99
C LYS A 140 -2.98 7.40 19.75
N ASP A 141 -4.01 6.88 20.38
CA ASP A 141 -5.00 7.67 21.13
C ASP A 141 -4.35 8.47 22.27
N PRO A 142 -4.71 9.75 22.48
CA PRO A 142 -4.22 10.54 23.60
C PRO A 142 -4.59 9.98 24.98
N ALA A 143 -5.62 9.14 25.07
CA ALA A 143 -6.01 8.44 26.30
C ALA A 143 -5.23 7.14 26.54
N ASP A 144 -4.27 6.78 25.65
CA ASP A 144 -3.41 5.62 25.88
C ASP A 144 -2.57 5.84 27.15
N PRO A 145 -2.52 4.83 28.05
CA PRO A 145 -1.75 4.92 29.31
C PRO A 145 -0.28 5.28 29.14
N VAL A 146 0.31 5.07 27.96
CA VAL A 146 1.68 5.51 27.66
C VAL A 146 1.84 7.04 27.84
N TYR A 147 0.75 7.79 27.76
CA TYR A 147 0.74 9.26 27.91
C TYR A 147 0.31 9.73 29.29
N ASP A 148 0.16 8.85 30.29
CA ASP A 148 -0.33 9.25 31.63
C ASP A 148 0.54 10.35 32.26
N VAL A 149 1.86 10.32 32.02
CA VAL A 149 2.82 11.33 32.54
C VAL A 149 3.19 12.40 31.48
N THR A 150 2.60 12.38 30.29
CA THR A 150 2.90 13.31 29.21
C THR A 150 2.03 14.57 29.33
N PRO A 151 2.57 15.79 29.06
CA PRO A 151 1.77 17.00 28.98
C PRO A 151 0.61 16.90 27.97
N ALA A 152 -0.51 17.55 28.26
CA ALA A 152 -1.74 17.41 27.47
C ALA A 152 -1.57 17.83 25.99
N ASP A 153 -0.72 18.81 25.75
CA ASP A 153 -0.38 19.34 24.41
C ASP A 153 0.54 18.44 23.59
N GLN A 154 1.01 17.34 24.17
CA GLN A 154 1.89 16.35 23.54
C GLN A 154 1.27 14.94 23.49
N LYS A 155 0.07 14.75 24.06
CA LYS A 155 -0.62 13.46 24.07
C LYS A 155 -1.18 13.11 22.70
N GLY A 156 -1.18 11.82 22.40
CA GLY A 156 -1.64 11.30 21.09
C GLY A 156 -0.61 11.55 19.98
N GLU A 157 -0.52 10.61 19.07
CA GLU A 157 0.45 10.64 17.99
C GLU A 157 -0.20 10.16 16.68
N LEU A 158 -0.04 10.95 15.62
CA LEU A 158 -0.34 10.53 14.26
C LEU A 158 0.97 10.48 13.47
N SER A 159 1.36 9.29 13.05
CA SER A 159 2.44 9.09 12.09
C SER A 159 1.85 8.85 10.71
N ARG A 160 2.20 9.70 9.75
CA ARG A 160 1.75 9.60 8.36
C ARG A 160 2.93 9.48 7.42
N GLN A 161 2.84 8.53 6.51
CA GLN A 161 3.76 8.36 5.40
C GLN A 161 2.98 8.41 4.09
N GLU A 162 3.41 9.28 3.19
CA GLU A 162 2.89 9.44 1.84
C GLU A 162 4.00 9.14 0.84
N ASN A 163 3.69 8.33 -0.17
CA ASN A 163 4.62 7.97 -1.23
C ASN A 163 3.93 8.21 -2.59
N ASP A 164 4.57 8.96 -3.47
CA ASP A 164 4.18 9.09 -4.88
C ASP A 164 5.35 8.58 -5.73
N ASN A 165 5.08 7.57 -6.52
CA ASN A 165 6.04 7.01 -7.46
C ASN A 165 5.47 7.12 -8.87
N TRP A 166 6.23 7.76 -9.75
CA TRP A 166 5.95 7.83 -11.17
C TRP A 166 7.13 7.25 -11.94
N SER A 167 6.83 6.39 -12.89
CA SER A 167 7.85 5.79 -13.74
C SER A 167 7.34 5.59 -15.15
N TRP A 168 8.27 5.67 -16.10
CA TRP A 168 8.01 5.29 -17.48
C TRP A 168 9.22 4.57 -18.07
N ASN A 169 8.93 3.72 -19.04
CA ASN A 169 9.95 3.07 -19.84
C ASN A 169 9.50 3.01 -21.30
N GLY A 170 10.40 3.39 -22.17
CA GLY A 170 10.21 3.29 -23.63
C GLY A 170 11.25 2.36 -24.23
N LYS A 171 10.80 1.44 -25.08
CA LYS A 171 11.67 0.49 -25.77
C LYS A 171 11.31 0.45 -27.24
N MET A 172 12.34 0.47 -28.10
CA MET A 172 12.17 0.35 -29.54
C MET A 172 13.15 -0.69 -30.09
N MET A 173 12.66 -1.60 -30.89
CA MET A 173 13.40 -2.72 -31.44
C MET A 173 13.09 -2.91 -32.92
N PHE A 174 14.12 -3.03 -33.75
CA PHE A 174 14.05 -3.43 -35.13
C PHE A 174 14.45 -4.90 -35.25
N TYR A 175 13.66 -5.67 -35.96
CA TYR A 175 13.94 -7.06 -36.30
C TYR A 175 14.00 -7.18 -37.78
N TYR A 176 15.13 -7.70 -38.29
CA TYR A 176 15.31 -7.97 -39.71
C TYR A 176 15.61 -9.44 -39.90
N ASN A 177 14.80 -10.11 -40.75
CA ASN A 177 14.96 -11.51 -41.10
C ASN A 177 14.83 -11.64 -42.62
N HIS A 178 15.87 -12.10 -43.30
CA HIS A 178 15.82 -12.26 -44.72
C HIS A 178 16.68 -13.43 -45.20
N VAL A 179 16.23 -14.09 -46.25
CA VAL A 179 16.93 -15.20 -46.92
C VAL A 179 17.47 -14.73 -48.24
N PHE A 180 18.77 -14.78 -48.43
CA PHE A 180 19.48 -14.46 -49.67
C PHE A 180 20.06 -15.76 -50.23
N GLY A 181 19.35 -16.40 -51.16
CA GLY A 181 19.76 -17.68 -51.69
C GLY A 181 19.89 -18.75 -50.58
N ASN A 182 21.12 -19.21 -50.31
CA ASN A 182 21.40 -20.19 -49.26
C ASN A 182 21.79 -19.54 -47.91
N HIS A 183 21.76 -18.21 -47.84
CA HIS A 183 22.16 -17.47 -46.63
C HIS A 183 20.93 -16.91 -45.89
N PHE A 184 20.83 -17.18 -44.60
CA PHE A 184 19.83 -16.62 -43.73
C PHE A 184 20.47 -15.54 -42.86
N ILE A 185 19.91 -14.34 -42.91
CA ILE A 185 20.35 -13.23 -42.04
C ILE A 185 19.24 -12.91 -41.03
N ASN A 186 19.62 -12.91 -39.77
CA ASN A 186 18.78 -12.44 -38.67
C ASN A 186 19.54 -11.33 -37.92
N ALA A 187 18.99 -10.13 -37.90
CA ALA A 187 19.58 -8.98 -37.19
C ALA A 187 18.54 -8.32 -36.29
N THR A 188 18.98 -7.94 -35.11
CA THR A 188 18.16 -7.20 -34.17
C THR A 188 18.93 -5.98 -33.66
N ALA A 189 18.30 -4.82 -33.70
CA ALA A 189 18.85 -3.57 -33.15
C ALA A 189 17.76 -2.82 -32.38
N GLY A 190 18.13 -2.17 -31.30
CA GLY A 190 17.17 -1.40 -30.53
C GLY A 190 17.78 -0.66 -29.38
N GLY A 191 16.93 0.07 -28.67
CA GLY A 191 17.28 0.83 -27.48
C GLY A 191 16.13 0.89 -26.50
N GLU A 192 16.48 1.22 -25.25
CA GLU A 192 15.54 1.40 -24.16
C GLU A 192 15.94 2.64 -23.36
N ILE A 193 14.94 3.38 -22.92
CA ILE A 193 15.09 4.51 -22.01
C ILE A 193 14.04 4.40 -20.93
N SER A 194 14.42 4.70 -19.68
CA SER A 194 13.51 4.66 -18.55
C SER A 194 13.83 5.77 -17.56
N GLU A 195 12.80 6.22 -16.88
CA GLU A 195 12.90 7.18 -15.80
C GLU A 195 11.95 6.77 -14.66
N SER A 196 12.40 6.96 -13.42
CA SER A 196 11.59 6.76 -12.23
C SER A 196 11.83 7.90 -11.26
N LYS A 197 10.74 8.47 -10.75
CA LYS A 197 10.74 9.51 -9.73
C LYS A 197 9.93 9.03 -8.55
N THR A 198 10.52 9.06 -7.36
CA THR A 198 9.85 8.71 -6.11
C THR A 198 9.93 9.91 -5.17
N GLU A 199 8.77 10.32 -4.66
CA GLU A 199 8.64 11.32 -3.62
C GLU A 199 8.06 10.64 -2.38
N SER A 200 8.69 10.83 -1.22
CA SER A 200 8.23 10.29 0.05
C SER A 200 8.20 11.39 1.09
N LEU A 201 7.07 11.54 1.74
CA LEU A 201 6.87 12.45 2.85
C LEU A 201 6.47 11.64 4.08
N SER A 202 7.21 11.82 5.17
CA SER A 202 6.90 11.20 6.45
C SER A 202 6.94 12.25 7.54
N TYR A 203 5.90 12.28 8.36
CA TYR A 203 5.83 13.20 9.48
C TYR A 203 5.05 12.60 10.65
N VAL A 204 5.33 13.15 11.84
CA VAL A 204 4.68 12.80 13.08
C VAL A 204 4.05 14.05 13.68
N LEU A 205 2.81 13.96 14.10
CA LEU A 205 2.04 15.02 14.73
C LEU A 205 1.62 14.57 16.12
N ASN A 206 1.71 15.47 17.09
CA ASN A 206 1.35 15.22 18.48
C ASN A 206 0.35 16.25 19.00
N GLY A 207 -0.21 15.99 20.18
CA GLY A 207 -1.09 16.92 20.87
C GLY A 207 -2.53 16.84 20.39
N PHE A 208 -3.05 15.65 20.25
CA PHE A 208 -4.46 15.41 19.98
C PHE A 208 -5.27 15.47 21.29
N GLN A 209 -6.43 16.14 21.26
CA GLN A 209 -7.27 16.27 22.45
C GLN A 209 -8.16 15.05 22.68
N LEU A 210 -8.66 14.44 21.62
CA LEU A 210 -9.58 13.29 21.67
C LEU A 210 -9.19 12.24 20.61
N GLY A 211 -9.41 10.97 20.91
CA GLY A 211 -9.08 9.86 20.05
C GLY A 211 -9.83 9.82 18.71
N ASN A 212 -11.03 10.41 18.64
CA ASN A 212 -11.79 10.53 17.40
C ASN A 212 -11.35 11.69 16.49
N MET A 213 -10.43 12.55 16.97
CA MET A 213 -9.88 13.70 16.24
C MET A 213 -8.48 13.36 15.70
N HIS A 214 -8.37 12.38 14.84
CA HIS A 214 -7.09 11.87 14.31
C HIS A 214 -6.66 12.48 12.97
N GLU A 215 -7.27 13.59 12.54
CA GLU A 215 -6.82 14.30 11.34
C GLU A 215 -5.74 15.33 11.69
N PRO A 216 -4.77 15.62 10.78
CA PRO A 216 -3.62 16.49 11.02
C PRO A 216 -3.97 17.89 11.58
N GLN A 217 -5.13 18.41 11.18
CA GLN A 217 -5.60 19.74 11.59
C GLN A 217 -5.90 19.86 13.09
N PHE A 218 -6.07 18.74 13.80
CA PHE A 218 -6.36 18.69 15.23
C PHE A 218 -5.11 18.51 16.11
N ALA A 219 -3.94 18.38 15.50
CA ALA A 219 -2.69 18.30 16.24
C ALA A 219 -2.28 19.68 16.78
N ALA A 220 -1.88 19.74 18.05
CA ALA A 220 -1.39 20.97 18.67
C ALA A 220 0.02 21.31 18.21
N THR A 221 0.85 20.31 17.92
CA THR A 221 2.25 20.47 17.53
C THR A 221 2.51 19.79 16.18
N GLN A 222 2.95 20.56 15.21
CA GLN A 222 3.52 20.00 14.00
C GLN A 222 5.02 19.83 14.24
N ALA A 223 5.51 18.61 14.24
CA ALA A 223 6.96 18.39 14.22
C ALA A 223 7.51 18.98 12.92
N ARG A 224 8.39 19.95 13.02
CA ARG A 224 9.12 20.57 11.91
C ARG A 224 10.29 19.67 11.53
#